data_d14b54af79783129242d32eccf9124df
#
_entry.id   d14b54af79783129242d32eccf9124df
#
_cell.length_a   1.000
_cell.length_b   1.000
_cell.length_c   1.000
_cell.angle_alpha   90.00
_cell.angle_beta   90.00
_cell.angle_gamma   90.00
#
_symmetry.space_group_name_H-M   'P 1'
#
loop_
_entity.id
_entity.type
_entity.pdbx_description
1 polymer ?
#
loop_
_entity_poly.entity_id
_entity_poly.type
_entity_poly.pdbx_seq_one_letter_code
_entity_poly.pdbx_strand_id
1 'polypeptide(L)'
;MQIDGNEMALFPLFEGMAGCSGALAKGDSYVPSLDGSRIYLTVPDIELAMTRVLQRGGESLYPITRVSDSIRVAEFKDPEGNRIALQEIELSKVHALST
;
A
#
# COMPACT_ATOMS: atom_id res chain seq x y z
N MET A 1 4.35 -19.51 -4.63
CA MET A 1 3.71 -20.60 -5.41
C MET A 1 3.78 -20.27 -6.89
N GLN A 2 3.67 -21.25 -7.74
CA GLN A 2 3.67 -21.06 -9.20
C GLN A 2 2.25 -21.10 -9.74
N ILE A 3 1.88 -20.12 -10.57
CA ILE A 3 0.58 -20.08 -11.24
C ILE A 3 0.84 -19.65 -12.69
N ASP A 4 0.46 -20.47 -13.64
CA ASP A 4 0.65 -20.22 -15.08
C ASP A 4 2.09 -19.83 -15.44
N GLY A 5 3.07 -20.50 -14.83
CA GLY A 5 4.49 -20.22 -15.06
C GLY A 5 5.03 -18.99 -14.35
N ASN A 6 4.23 -18.30 -13.54
CA ASN A 6 4.65 -17.09 -12.80
C ASN A 6 4.75 -17.38 -11.32
N GLU A 7 5.68 -16.71 -10.66
CA GLU A 7 5.82 -16.80 -9.21
C GLU A 7 4.81 -15.86 -8.54
N MET A 8 4.09 -16.38 -7.55
CA MET A 8 3.07 -15.64 -6.81
C MET A 8 3.31 -15.75 -5.30
N ALA A 9 3.29 -14.62 -4.62
CA ALA A 9 3.23 -14.56 -3.16
C ALA A 9 1.86 -14.04 -2.78
N LEU A 10 0.99 -14.90 -2.26
CA LEU A 10 -0.39 -14.56 -1.97
C LEU A 10 -0.51 -13.86 -0.62
N PHE A 11 -1.32 -12.80 -0.56
CA PHE A 11 -1.68 -12.18 0.71
C PHE A 11 -2.72 -13.05 1.41
N PRO A 12 -2.63 -13.23 2.72
CA PRO A 12 -3.64 -13.99 3.45
C PRO A 12 -4.99 -13.25 3.41
N LEU A 13 -6.07 -14.03 3.24
CA LEU A 13 -7.43 -13.53 3.32
C LEU A 13 -8.06 -14.03 4.61
N PHE A 14 -8.55 -13.09 5.45
CA PHE A 14 -9.21 -13.41 6.70
C PHE A 14 -10.69 -13.05 6.57
N GLU A 15 -11.57 -14.05 6.53
CA GLU A 15 -13.02 -13.82 6.44
C GLU A 15 -13.52 -12.97 7.60
N GLY A 16 -14.45 -12.06 7.30
CA GLY A 16 -15.04 -11.18 8.29
C GLY A 16 -14.19 -9.97 8.69
N MET A 17 -12.99 -9.86 8.13
CA MET A 17 -12.11 -8.71 8.38
C MET A 17 -12.13 -7.75 7.19
N ALA A 18 -11.89 -6.48 7.48
CA ALA A 18 -11.76 -5.46 6.43
C ALA A 18 -10.53 -5.75 5.56
N GLY A 19 -10.62 -5.44 4.29
CA GLY A 19 -9.55 -5.59 3.33
C GLY A 19 -9.93 -6.46 2.15
N CYS A 20 -8.93 -6.83 1.36
CA CYS A 20 -9.10 -7.70 0.20
C CYS A 20 -7.90 -8.62 0.07
N SER A 21 -8.09 -9.69 -0.71
CA SER A 21 -6.97 -10.57 -1.04
C SER A 21 -6.18 -9.99 -2.21
N GLY A 22 -4.97 -10.46 -2.38
CA GLY A 22 -4.11 -10.06 -3.47
C GLY A 22 -2.88 -10.93 -3.52
N ALA A 23 -1.97 -10.60 -4.43
CA ALA A 23 -0.73 -11.34 -4.57
C ALA A 23 0.37 -10.43 -5.12
N LEU A 24 1.62 -10.73 -4.77
CA LEU A 24 2.78 -10.22 -5.48
C LEU A 24 3.11 -11.23 -6.58
N ALA A 25 3.26 -10.75 -7.81
CA ALA A 25 3.46 -11.60 -8.97
C ALA A 25 4.81 -11.30 -9.63
N LYS A 26 5.51 -12.34 -10.06
CA LYS A 26 6.75 -12.23 -10.82
C LYS A 26 6.66 -13.11 -12.06
N GLY A 27 6.90 -12.52 -13.22
CA GLY A 27 6.86 -13.22 -14.50
C GLY A 27 7.07 -12.23 -15.64
N ASP A 28 7.17 -12.75 -16.86
CA ASP A 28 7.52 -11.92 -18.01
C ASP A 28 6.51 -10.82 -18.32
N SER A 29 5.23 -11.05 -18.01
CA SER A 29 4.17 -10.06 -18.24
C SER A 29 3.96 -9.09 -17.08
N TYR A 30 4.59 -9.32 -15.93
CA TYR A 30 4.46 -8.48 -14.75
C TYR A 30 5.65 -7.53 -14.66
N VAL A 31 5.57 -6.41 -15.38
CA VAL A 31 6.66 -5.42 -15.46
C VAL A 31 6.40 -4.32 -14.43
N PRO A 32 7.32 -4.10 -13.47
CA PRO A 32 7.19 -3.00 -12.52
C PRO A 32 7.10 -1.65 -13.21
N SER A 33 6.33 -0.72 -12.64
CA SER A 33 6.14 0.61 -13.23
C SER A 33 5.82 1.64 -12.15
N LEU A 34 6.21 2.89 -12.41
CA LEU A 34 5.79 4.05 -11.62
C LEU A 34 4.48 4.65 -12.14
N ASP A 35 4.04 4.21 -13.31
CA ASP A 35 2.85 4.72 -13.99
C ASP A 35 1.73 3.66 -13.98
N GLY A 36 0.55 4.06 -14.43
CA GLY A 36 -0.59 3.17 -14.49
C GLY A 36 -1.38 3.17 -13.19
N SER A 37 -1.89 2.00 -12.80
CA SER A 37 -2.74 1.88 -11.61
C SER A 37 -1.96 2.18 -10.34
N ARG A 38 -2.61 2.89 -9.40
CA ARG A 38 -2.03 3.23 -8.10
C ARG A 38 -2.87 2.62 -7.00
N ILE A 39 -2.23 1.71 -6.24
CA ILE A 39 -2.88 1.02 -5.13
C ILE A 39 -2.64 1.80 -3.86
N TYR A 40 -3.70 2.07 -3.09
CA TYR A 40 -3.61 2.69 -1.77
C TYR A 40 -3.79 1.61 -0.72
N LEU A 41 -2.76 1.39 0.09
CA LEU A 41 -2.80 0.44 1.19
C LEU A 41 -3.11 1.21 2.48
N THR A 42 -4.14 0.80 3.21
CA THR A 42 -4.47 1.42 4.48
C THR A 42 -3.59 0.85 5.59
N VAL A 43 -2.94 1.73 6.34
CA VAL A 43 -2.06 1.35 7.43
C VAL A 43 -2.47 2.06 8.72
N PRO A 44 -2.26 1.44 9.89
CA PRO A 44 -2.64 2.06 11.17
C PRO A 44 -1.72 3.21 11.58
N ASP A 45 -0.46 3.21 11.12
CA ASP A 45 0.54 4.23 11.46
C ASP A 45 1.40 4.48 10.24
N ILE A 46 1.11 5.58 9.53
CA ILE A 46 1.78 5.88 8.27
C ILE A 46 3.25 6.28 8.45
N GLU A 47 3.60 6.89 9.58
CA GLU A 47 4.98 7.26 9.88
C GLU A 47 5.85 6.01 10.07
N LEU A 48 5.34 5.05 10.85
CA LEU A 48 6.03 3.77 11.05
C LEU A 48 6.13 3.00 9.73
N ALA A 49 5.04 2.96 8.95
CA ALA A 49 5.03 2.26 7.66
C ALA A 49 6.08 2.84 6.71
N MET A 50 6.15 4.17 6.58
CA MET A 50 7.14 4.81 5.72
C MET A 50 8.56 4.59 6.21
N THR A 51 8.78 4.60 7.54
CA THR A 51 10.10 4.27 8.11
C THR A 51 10.53 2.87 7.67
N ARG A 52 9.63 1.89 7.74
CA ARG A 52 9.92 0.52 7.33
C ARG A 52 10.18 0.41 5.83
N VAL A 53 9.43 1.16 5.01
CA VAL A 53 9.66 1.22 3.56
C VAL A 53 11.08 1.66 3.26
N LEU A 54 11.53 2.76 3.87
CA LEU A 54 12.87 3.30 3.64
C LEU A 54 13.96 2.36 4.13
N GLN A 55 13.75 1.69 5.27
CA GLN A 55 14.70 0.72 5.81
C GLN A 55 14.87 -0.51 4.93
N ARG A 56 13.86 -0.83 4.11
CA ARG A 56 13.84 -2.02 3.25
C ARG A 56 14.10 -1.72 1.78
N GLY A 57 14.66 -0.55 1.48
CA GLY A 57 15.11 -0.20 0.13
C GLY A 57 14.11 0.54 -0.72
N GLY A 58 12.96 0.94 -0.18
CA GLY A 58 12.03 1.81 -0.88
C GLY A 58 12.50 3.26 -0.88
N GLU A 59 11.91 4.06 -1.76
CA GLU A 59 12.21 5.50 -1.86
C GLU A 59 10.94 6.32 -1.76
N SER A 60 10.99 7.44 -1.03
CA SER A 60 9.84 8.34 -0.94
C SER A 60 9.63 9.05 -2.28
N LEU A 61 8.40 8.99 -2.80
CA LEU A 61 7.99 9.72 -3.99
C LEU A 61 7.07 10.89 -3.64
N TYR A 62 6.31 10.76 -2.57
CA TYR A 62 5.43 11.82 -2.06
C TYR A 62 5.45 11.73 -0.53
N PRO A 63 5.80 12.82 0.16
CA PRO A 63 5.94 12.77 1.62
C PRO A 63 4.59 12.60 2.30
N ILE A 64 4.62 12.19 3.56
CA ILE A 64 3.41 12.08 4.38
C ILE A 64 2.72 13.43 4.39
N THR A 65 1.47 13.46 3.91
CA THR A 65 0.70 14.68 3.71
C THR A 65 -0.71 14.49 4.21
N ARG A 66 -1.20 15.45 4.99
CA ARG A 66 -2.58 15.46 5.42
C ARG A 66 -3.45 16.01 4.28
N VAL A 67 -4.39 15.20 3.81
CA VAL A 67 -5.29 15.57 2.71
C VAL A 67 -6.71 15.91 3.20
N SER A 68 -7.04 15.51 4.43
CA SER A 68 -8.29 15.89 5.09
C SER A 68 -8.10 15.82 6.60
N ASP A 69 -9.13 16.15 7.38
CA ASP A 69 -9.04 16.11 8.84
C ASP A 69 -8.73 14.70 9.37
N SER A 70 -9.12 13.66 8.61
CA SER A 70 -8.99 12.28 9.06
C SER A 70 -8.03 11.42 8.23
N ILE A 71 -7.45 11.96 7.14
CA ILE A 71 -6.67 11.13 6.22
C ILE A 71 -5.30 11.74 5.95
N ARG A 72 -4.26 10.92 6.11
CA ARG A 72 -2.91 11.24 5.66
C ARG A 72 -2.50 10.22 4.60
N VAL A 73 -1.75 10.66 3.61
CA VAL A 73 -1.27 9.81 2.52
C VAL A 73 0.22 9.99 2.30
N ALA A 74 0.85 8.98 1.70
CA ALA A 74 2.23 9.04 1.25
C ALA A 74 2.39 8.11 0.06
N GLU A 75 3.43 8.29 -0.72
CA GLU A 75 3.72 7.41 -1.85
C GLU A 75 5.20 7.07 -1.86
N PHE A 76 5.49 5.85 -2.28
CA PHE A 76 6.87 5.39 -2.38
C PHE A 76 7.08 4.52 -3.61
N LYS A 77 8.34 4.42 -4.02
CA LYS A 77 8.80 3.46 -5.00
C LYS A 77 9.29 2.24 -4.24
N ASP A 78 8.76 1.06 -4.54
CA ASP A 78 9.25 -0.16 -3.94
C ASP A 78 10.59 -0.56 -4.57
N PRO A 79 11.34 -1.54 -3.98
CA PRO A 79 12.63 -1.94 -4.53
C PRO A 79 12.57 -2.48 -5.96
N GLU A 80 11.39 -2.91 -6.41
CA GLU A 80 11.20 -3.44 -7.77
C GLU A 80 10.85 -2.34 -8.78
N GLY A 81 10.57 -1.11 -8.35
CA GLY A 81 10.25 0.01 -9.23
C GLY A 81 8.77 0.31 -9.40
N ASN A 82 7.93 -0.18 -8.52
CA ASN A 82 6.50 0.13 -8.54
C ASN A 82 6.18 1.33 -7.65
N ARG A 83 5.19 2.13 -8.07
CA ARG A 83 4.66 3.21 -7.23
C ARG A 83 3.50 2.66 -6.41
N ILE A 84 3.59 2.82 -5.10
CA ILE A 84 2.59 2.35 -4.15
C ILE A 84 2.25 3.51 -3.22
N ALA A 85 0.97 3.65 -2.89
CA ALA A 85 0.49 4.67 -1.98
C ALA A 85 0.05 4.05 -0.66
N LEU A 86 0.25 4.80 0.42
CA LEU A 86 -0.25 4.46 1.75
C LEU A 86 -1.27 5.48 2.17
N GLN A 87 -2.27 5.06 2.95
CA GLN A 87 -3.19 5.97 3.61
C GLN A 87 -3.38 5.54 5.06
N GLU A 88 -3.54 6.54 5.91
CA GLU A 88 -3.90 6.36 7.31
C GLU A 88 -5.20 7.09 7.55
N ILE A 89 -6.18 6.39 8.09
CA ILE A 89 -7.50 6.95 8.38
C ILE A 89 -7.68 7.01 9.88
N GLU A 90 -7.93 8.21 10.42
CA GLU A 90 -8.21 8.41 11.85
C GLU A 90 -9.69 8.18 12.09
N LEU A 91 -10.06 6.96 12.46
CA LEU A 91 -11.45 6.54 12.62
C LEU A 91 -12.23 7.37 13.63
N SER A 92 -11.59 7.85 14.68
CA SER A 92 -12.23 8.71 15.68
C SER A 92 -12.75 10.01 15.08
N LYS A 93 -12.01 10.59 14.12
CA LYS A 93 -12.43 11.80 13.42
C LYS A 93 -13.54 11.52 12.41
N VAL A 94 -13.49 10.36 11.74
CA VAL A 94 -14.54 9.93 10.83
C VAL A 94 -15.84 9.77 11.58
N HIS A 95 -15.82 9.13 12.76
CA HIS A 95 -17.02 8.99 13.60
C HIS A 95 -17.59 10.33 14.07
N ALA A 96 -16.72 11.26 14.44
CA ALA A 96 -17.15 12.60 14.85
C ALA A 96 -17.87 13.33 13.71
N LEU A 97 -17.44 13.12 12.46
CA LEU A 97 -18.07 13.74 11.29
C LEU A 97 -19.39 13.08 10.91
N SER A 98 -19.57 11.81 11.25
CA SER A 98 -20.77 11.05 10.90
C SER A 98 -21.90 11.19 11.93
N THR A 99 -21.63 11.75 13.07
CA THR A 99 -22.64 12.01 14.12
C THR A 99 -23.15 13.43 14.08
#